data_0c1e624a6405605a67b919069ac25762
#
_entry.id   0c1e624a6405605a67b919069ac25762
#
_cell.length_a   1.000
_cell.length_b   1.000
_cell.length_c   1.000
_cell.angle_alpha   90.00
_cell.angle_beta   90.00
_cell.angle_gamma   90.00
#
_symmetry.space_group_name_H-M   'P 1'
#
loop_
_entity.id
_entity.type
_entity.pdbx_description
1 polymer ?
#
loop_
_entity_poly.entity_id
_entity_poly.type
_entity_poly.pdbx_seq_one_letter_code
_entity_poly.pdbx_strand_id
1 'polypeptide(L)'
;MVISVDFNGSQRGVTRTRNIDVHLQKGERVDDVLSYVKDRYPDLSLSENSCLVIVNNQVTTKDRILKANDRISIIPHIGGG
;
A
#
# COMPACT_ATOMS: atom_id res chain seq x y z
N MET A 1 -8.41 -13.64 4.02
CA MET A 1 -8.76 -12.95 2.75
C MET A 1 -7.51 -12.44 2.07
N VAL A 2 -7.56 -12.29 0.76
CA VAL A 2 -6.44 -11.79 -0.03
C VAL A 2 -6.79 -10.43 -0.61
N ILE A 3 -5.85 -9.48 -0.49
CA ILE A 3 -5.95 -8.20 -1.19
C ILE A 3 -4.71 -8.03 -2.06
N SER A 4 -4.78 -7.16 -3.05
CA SER A 4 -3.62 -6.84 -3.87
C SER A 4 -3.10 -5.46 -3.56
N VAL A 5 -1.76 -5.31 -3.61
CA VAL A 5 -1.09 -4.03 -3.39
C VAL A 5 -0.29 -3.71 -4.64
N ASP A 6 -0.60 -2.59 -5.28
CA ASP A 6 0.10 -2.12 -6.45
C ASP A 6 1.15 -1.08 -6.05
N PHE A 7 2.34 -1.24 -6.58
CA PHE A 7 3.44 -0.29 -6.43
C PHE A 7 3.56 0.58 -7.68
N ASN A 8 3.91 1.84 -7.48
CA ASN A 8 3.95 2.81 -8.57
C ASN A 8 5.28 3.57 -8.59
N GLY A 9 5.68 3.96 -9.79
CA GLY A 9 6.87 4.78 -9.97
C GLY A 9 8.14 4.15 -9.39
N SER A 10 8.87 4.95 -8.64
CA SER A 10 10.15 4.53 -8.05
C SER A 10 10.03 3.38 -7.06
N GLN A 11 8.84 3.13 -6.53
CA GLN A 11 8.63 1.99 -5.62
C GLN A 11 8.97 0.67 -6.29
N ARG A 12 8.72 0.55 -7.58
CA ARG A 12 9.00 -0.69 -8.34
C ARG A 12 10.49 -1.02 -8.38
N GLY A 13 11.34 -0.01 -8.31
CA GLY A 13 12.77 -0.21 -8.22
C GLY A 13 13.21 -0.84 -6.90
N VAL A 14 12.48 -0.56 -5.83
CA VAL A 14 12.73 -1.13 -4.51
C VAL A 14 12.13 -2.51 -4.37
N THR A 15 10.86 -2.66 -4.76
CA THR A 15 10.14 -3.93 -4.59
C THR A 15 10.49 -4.96 -5.64
N ARG A 16 10.94 -4.50 -6.80
CA ARG A 16 11.22 -5.31 -8.00
C ARG A 16 10.01 -6.05 -8.51
N THR A 17 8.83 -5.53 -8.22
CA THR A 17 7.56 -6.07 -8.70
C THR A 17 6.54 -4.96 -8.79
N ARG A 18 5.53 -5.15 -9.63
CA ARG A 18 4.44 -4.18 -9.78
C ARG A 18 3.38 -4.32 -8.70
N ASN A 19 3.20 -5.51 -8.20
CA ASN A 19 2.19 -5.78 -7.18
C ASN A 19 2.56 -7.00 -6.37
N ILE A 20 1.91 -7.11 -5.23
CA ILE A 20 1.97 -8.30 -4.39
C ILE A 20 0.58 -8.61 -3.87
N ASP A 21 0.35 -9.87 -3.53
CA ASP A 21 -0.84 -10.29 -2.80
C ASP A 21 -0.51 -10.37 -1.32
N VAL A 22 -1.41 -9.84 -0.50
CA VAL A 22 -1.25 -9.86 0.95
C VAL A 22 -2.42 -10.60 1.56
N HIS A 23 -2.12 -11.56 2.43
CA HIS A 23 -3.13 -12.31 3.16
C HIS A 23 -3.45 -11.59 4.46
N LEU A 24 -4.72 -11.24 4.63
CA LEU A 24 -5.20 -10.51 5.79
C LEU A 24 -6.26 -11.31 6.53
N GLN A 25 -6.40 -10.99 7.81
CA GLN A 25 -7.52 -11.45 8.60
C GLN A 25 -8.66 -10.45 8.51
N LYS A 26 -9.88 -10.90 8.77
CA LYS A 26 -11.05 -10.04 8.78
C LYS A 26 -10.88 -8.91 9.80
N GLY A 27 -11.22 -7.69 9.41
CA GLY A 27 -11.12 -6.52 10.27
C GLY A 27 -9.80 -5.78 10.21
N GLU A 28 -8.82 -6.28 9.49
CA GLU A 28 -7.57 -5.56 9.31
C GLU A 28 -7.77 -4.33 8.43
N ARG A 29 -6.88 -3.35 8.62
CA ARG A 29 -6.99 -2.02 8.03
C ARG A 29 -5.85 -1.74 7.08
N VAL A 30 -5.95 -0.64 6.36
CA VAL A 30 -4.87 -0.16 5.48
C VAL A 30 -3.55 -0.09 6.24
N ASP A 31 -3.56 0.40 7.48
CA ASP A 31 -2.34 0.51 8.29
C ASP A 31 -1.64 -0.84 8.49
N ASP A 32 -2.41 -1.90 8.67
CA ASP A 32 -1.85 -3.24 8.82
C ASP A 32 -1.12 -3.68 7.54
N VAL A 33 -1.67 -3.36 6.38
CA VAL A 33 -1.04 -3.66 5.10
C VAL A 33 0.23 -2.85 4.91
N LEU A 34 0.20 -1.56 5.25
CA LEU A 34 1.39 -0.71 5.13
C LEU A 34 2.51 -1.22 6.04
N SER A 35 2.17 -1.66 7.24
CA SER A 35 3.16 -2.26 8.16
C SER A 35 3.77 -3.52 7.58
N TYR A 36 2.95 -4.40 6.99
CA TYR A 36 3.43 -5.60 6.32
C TYR A 36 4.38 -5.25 5.18
N VAL A 37 4.00 -4.29 4.35
CA VAL A 37 4.81 -3.86 3.20
C VAL A 37 6.13 -3.26 3.67
N LYS A 38 6.10 -2.44 4.72
CA LYS A 38 7.30 -1.82 5.27
C LYS A 38 8.26 -2.86 5.84
N ASP A 39 7.74 -3.88 6.51
CA ASP A 39 8.57 -4.95 7.04
C ASP A 39 9.25 -5.74 5.92
N ARG A 40 8.52 -5.97 4.84
CA ARG A 40 9.05 -6.71 3.69
C ARG A 40 10.00 -5.87 2.84
N TYR A 41 9.74 -4.58 2.72
CA TYR A 41 10.54 -3.66 1.91
C TYR A 41 10.92 -2.44 2.75
N PRO A 42 11.90 -2.59 3.65
CA PRO A 42 12.21 -1.51 4.59
C PRO A 42 12.74 -0.22 3.93
N ASP A 43 13.18 -0.30 2.68
CA ASP A 43 13.65 0.87 1.94
C ASP A 43 12.53 1.72 1.35
N LEU A 44 11.28 1.26 1.43
CA LEU A 44 10.14 2.05 0.98
C LEU A 44 9.78 3.13 2.00
N SER A 45 9.47 4.32 1.51
CA SER A 45 8.92 5.41 2.32
C SER A 45 7.42 5.39 2.21
N LEU A 46 6.74 4.97 3.27
CA LEU A 46 5.29 4.80 3.30
C LEU A 46 4.58 5.72 4.27
N SER A 47 5.23 6.80 4.70
CA SER A 47 4.58 7.80 5.55
C SER A 47 3.57 8.62 4.75
N GLU A 48 2.65 9.28 5.45
CA GLU A 48 1.67 10.15 4.82
C GLU A 48 2.31 11.27 4.00
N ASN A 49 3.50 11.68 4.38
CA ASN A 49 4.24 12.73 3.66
C ASN A 49 4.93 12.18 2.41
N SER A 50 5.05 10.88 2.26
CA SER A 50 5.79 10.24 1.18
C SER A 50 4.91 9.61 0.13
N CYS A 51 3.70 9.24 0.48
CA CYS A 51 2.81 8.53 -0.45
C CYS A 51 1.34 8.78 -0.17
N LEU A 52 0.57 8.53 -1.21
CA LEU A 52 -0.89 8.55 -1.17
C LEU A 52 -1.38 7.11 -1.29
N VAL A 53 -2.39 6.75 -0.52
CA VAL A 53 -2.97 5.40 -0.57
C VAL A 53 -4.37 5.48 -1.17
N ILE A 54 -4.60 4.65 -2.17
CA ILE A 54 -5.88 4.55 -2.87
C ILE A 54 -6.38 3.12 -2.72
N VAL A 55 -7.63 2.96 -2.30
CA VAL A 55 -8.29 1.65 -2.24
C VAL A 55 -9.47 1.68 -3.19
N ASN A 56 -9.46 0.78 -4.18
CA ASN A 56 -10.54 0.67 -5.18
C ASN A 56 -10.87 2.03 -5.81
N ASN A 57 -9.83 2.77 -6.23
CA ASN A 57 -9.94 4.07 -6.88
C ASN A 57 -10.41 5.22 -5.97
N GLN A 58 -10.39 5.03 -4.67
CA GLN A 58 -10.72 6.08 -3.69
C GLN A 58 -9.53 6.38 -2.80
N VAL A 59 -9.19 7.65 -2.68
CA VAL A 59 -8.18 8.09 -1.70
C VAL A 59 -8.71 7.77 -0.32
N THR A 60 -7.86 7.21 0.51
CA THR A 60 -8.29 6.74 1.82
C THR A 60 -7.24 7.02 2.90
N THR A 61 -7.66 6.85 4.13
CA THR A 61 -6.79 6.95 5.30
C THR A 61 -6.36 5.56 5.76
N LYS A 62 -5.42 5.54 6.70
CA LYS A 62 -4.91 4.30 7.31
C LYS A 62 -5.96 3.51 8.06
N ASP A 63 -7.04 4.17 8.46
CA ASP A 63 -8.08 3.54 9.31
C ASP A 63 -9.09 2.72 8.53
N ARG A 64 -9.05 2.79 7.22
CA ARG A 64 -10.03 2.07 6.40
C ARG A 64 -9.91 0.57 6.61
N ILE A 65 -11.04 -0.06 6.95
CA ILE A 65 -11.12 -1.52 7.06
C ILE A 65 -11.17 -2.12 5.66
N LEU A 66 -10.37 -3.16 5.45
CA LEU A 66 -10.26 -3.82 4.17
C LEU A 66 -11.20 -5.01 4.06
N LYS A 67 -11.60 -5.30 2.82
CA LYS A 67 -12.46 -6.42 2.47
C LYS A 67 -11.75 -7.32 1.48
N ALA A 68 -12.23 -8.55 1.34
CA ALA A 68 -11.70 -9.47 0.35
C ALA A 68 -11.72 -8.85 -1.05
N ASN A 69 -10.66 -9.08 -1.80
CA ASN A 69 -10.48 -8.59 -3.17
C ASN A 69 -10.28 -7.07 -3.29
N ASP A 70 -10.11 -6.36 -2.19
CA ASP A 70 -9.74 -4.95 -2.27
C ASP A 70 -8.38 -4.80 -2.95
N ARG A 71 -8.23 -3.71 -3.66
CA ARG A 71 -7.00 -3.36 -4.34
C ARG A 71 -6.47 -2.04 -3.80
N ILE A 72 -5.25 -2.09 -3.27
CA ILE A 72 -4.55 -0.92 -2.75
C ILE A 72 -3.52 -0.48 -3.78
N SER A 73 -3.51 0.80 -4.10
CA SER A 73 -2.43 1.44 -4.85
C SER A 73 -1.68 2.39 -3.92
N ILE A 74 -0.37 2.23 -3.86
CA ILE A 74 0.50 3.15 -3.12
C ILE A 74 1.20 4.03 -4.14
N ILE A 75 0.93 5.33 -4.08
CA ILE A 75 1.43 6.28 -5.06
C ILE A 75 2.41 7.22 -4.39
N PRO A 76 3.69 7.24 -4.81
CA PRO A 76 4.65 8.15 -4.22
C PRO A 76 4.33 9.60 -4.58
N HIS A 77 4.56 10.53 -3.67
CA HIS A 77 4.46 11.95 -3.99
C HIS A 77 5.58 12.33 -4.94
N ILE A 78 5.20 13.07 -5.96
CA ILE A 78 6.13 13.53 -6.98
C ILE A 78 6.49 14.98 -6.68
N GLY A 79 7.74 15.30 -6.98
CA GLY A 79 8.18 16.69 -6.91
C GLY A 79 8.63 17.15 -5.56
N GLY A 80 8.73 16.28 -4.65
CA GLY A 80 9.37 16.52 -3.37
C GLY A 80 9.48 17.98 -2.98
N GLY A 81 8.45 18.58 -3.08
CA GLY A 81 8.46 19.99 -2.75
C GLY A 81 9.19 20.19 -1.45
#